data_fe2910ddfadb46ed7a33043b224bbaec
#
_entry.id   fe2910ddfadb46ed7a33043b224bbaec
#
_cell.length_a   1.000
_cell.length_b   1.000
_cell.length_c   1.000
_cell.angle_alpha   90.00
_cell.angle_beta   90.00
_cell.angle_gamma   90.00
#
_symmetry.space_group_name_H-M   'P 1'
#
loop_
_entity.id
_entity.type
_entity.pdbx_description
1 polymer ?
#
loop_
_entity_poly.entity_id
_entity_poly.type
_entity_poly.pdbx_seq_one_letter_code
_entity_poly.pdbx_strand_id
1 'polypeptide(L)'
;MIKLETLLEKHPDDIDSTSGVVIEHDNKILVMKKAEGNYSIPKGHMRKGETPREAMHRELKEETQITLPTEPNFLYKIERPIEKGGNFMYVFHYESDKELTPTLDHEHTDFGYYKKDEMPEDIYYLRKFLKWKNT
;
A
#
# COMPACT_ATOMS: atom_id res chain seq x y z
N MET A 1 -16.91 21.80 -2.84
CA MET A 1 -16.32 20.87 -3.82
C MET A 1 -15.89 19.60 -3.12
N ILE A 2 -16.33 18.45 -3.61
CA ILE A 2 -15.94 17.16 -3.06
C ILE A 2 -14.57 16.78 -3.63
N LYS A 3 -13.64 16.43 -2.77
CA LYS A 3 -12.32 16.00 -3.21
C LYS A 3 -12.43 14.67 -3.94
N LEU A 4 -11.61 14.47 -4.98
CA LEU A 4 -11.57 13.22 -5.73
C LEU A 4 -11.32 12.03 -4.79
N GLU A 5 -10.42 12.19 -3.83
CA GLU A 5 -10.12 11.17 -2.83
C GLU A 5 -11.37 10.73 -2.07
N THR A 6 -12.21 11.69 -1.65
CA THR A 6 -13.45 11.38 -0.93
C THR A 6 -14.41 10.59 -1.80
N LEU A 7 -14.51 10.92 -3.09
CA LEU A 7 -15.36 10.18 -4.02
C LEU A 7 -14.83 8.75 -4.20
N LEU A 8 -13.53 8.56 -4.31
CA LEU A 8 -12.94 7.25 -4.48
C LEU A 8 -13.09 6.38 -3.22
N GLU A 9 -13.19 7.00 -2.06
CA GLU A 9 -13.35 6.27 -0.80
C GLU A 9 -14.77 5.79 -0.53
N LYS A 10 -15.76 6.14 -1.39
CA LYS A 10 -17.16 5.80 -1.19
C LYS A 10 -17.71 4.81 -2.19
N HIS A 11 -16.91 3.84 -2.63
CA HIS A 11 -17.37 2.80 -3.54
C HIS A 11 -17.73 1.53 -2.77
N PRO A 12 -19.05 1.29 -2.53
CA PRO A 12 -19.46 0.14 -1.73
C PRO A 12 -19.23 -1.22 -2.42
N ASP A 13 -18.98 -1.21 -3.72
CA ASP A 13 -18.81 -2.44 -4.51
C ASP A 13 -17.36 -2.88 -4.66
N ASP A 14 -16.41 -2.16 -4.03
CA ASP A 14 -14.99 -2.45 -4.16
C ASP A 14 -14.46 -3.44 -3.11
N ILE A 15 -15.32 -4.32 -2.60
CA ILE A 15 -14.93 -5.28 -1.55
C ILE A 15 -13.82 -6.24 -1.95
N ASP A 16 -13.68 -6.51 -3.27
CA ASP A 16 -12.61 -7.36 -3.77
C ASP A 16 -11.35 -6.57 -4.11
N SER A 17 -11.42 -5.25 -3.97
CA SER A 17 -10.29 -4.39 -4.23
C SER A 17 -9.32 -4.41 -3.06
N THR A 18 -8.09 -3.98 -3.31
CA THR A 18 -7.06 -3.91 -2.28
C THR A 18 -6.72 -2.46 -1.97
N SER A 19 -6.16 -2.24 -0.80
CA SER A 19 -5.70 -0.92 -0.39
C SER A 19 -4.39 -1.07 0.37
N GLY A 20 -3.43 -0.20 0.07
CA GLY A 20 -2.12 -0.28 0.69
C GLY A 20 -1.44 1.06 0.79
N VAL A 21 -0.30 1.08 1.47
CA VAL A 21 0.43 2.31 1.73
C VAL A 21 1.92 2.14 1.44
N VAL A 22 2.46 3.13 0.74
CA VAL A 22 3.90 3.26 0.52
C VAL A 22 4.46 4.07 1.68
N ILE A 23 5.20 3.43 2.56
CA ILE A 23 5.88 4.11 3.67
C ILE A 23 7.30 4.40 3.22
N GLU A 24 7.60 5.69 3.11
CA GLU A 24 8.91 6.16 2.65
C GLU A 24 9.68 6.79 3.79
N HIS A 25 10.95 6.43 3.91
CA HIS A 25 11.89 7.04 4.84
C HIS A 25 13.25 7.11 4.18
N ASP A 26 13.85 8.31 4.19
CA ASP A 26 15.19 8.53 3.63
C ASP A 26 15.31 7.99 2.19
N ASN A 27 14.29 8.29 1.37
CA ASN A 27 14.19 7.89 -0.03
C ASN A 27 14.15 6.38 -0.26
N LYS A 28 13.81 5.61 0.77
CA LYS A 28 13.63 4.17 0.68
C LYS A 28 12.21 3.80 1.08
N ILE A 29 11.71 2.71 0.54
CA ILE A 29 10.33 2.26 0.72
C ILE A 29 10.31 0.96 1.51
N LEU A 30 9.40 0.90 2.50
CA LEU A 30 9.18 -0.32 3.27
C LEU A 30 8.56 -1.40 2.40
N VAL A 31 9.24 -2.54 2.31
CA VAL A 31 8.80 -3.70 1.56
C VAL A 31 8.86 -4.91 2.46
N MET A 32 7.83 -5.77 2.39
CA MET A 32 7.77 -7.00 3.18
C MET A 32 7.85 -8.20 2.28
N LYS A 33 8.43 -9.28 2.79
CA LYS A 33 8.54 -10.55 2.08
C LYS A 33 7.53 -11.53 2.66
N LYS A 34 6.72 -12.12 1.79
CA LYS A 34 5.75 -13.15 2.20
C LYS A 34 6.43 -14.49 2.38
N ALA A 35 5.80 -15.39 3.13
CA ALA A 35 6.32 -16.72 3.38
C ALA A 35 6.56 -17.49 2.08
N GLU A 36 5.74 -17.25 1.03
CA GLU A 36 5.91 -17.87 -0.27
C GLU A 36 7.11 -17.33 -1.05
N GLY A 37 7.71 -16.22 -0.60
CA GLY A 37 8.89 -15.64 -1.21
C GLY A 37 8.67 -14.37 -2.01
N ASN A 38 7.42 -13.99 -2.32
CA ASN A 38 7.15 -12.76 -3.06
C ASN A 38 7.12 -11.54 -2.13
N TYR A 39 7.30 -10.37 -2.73
CA TYR A 39 7.43 -9.10 -2.00
C TYR A 39 6.18 -8.25 -2.16
N SER A 40 5.91 -7.40 -1.17
CA SER A 40 4.74 -6.54 -1.16
C SER A 40 4.96 -5.34 -0.25
N ILE A 41 4.25 -4.24 -0.54
CA ILE A 41 4.05 -3.18 0.46
C ILE A 41 2.94 -3.62 1.40
N PRO A 42 2.78 -2.98 2.58
CA PRO A 42 1.63 -3.26 3.44
C PRO A 42 0.33 -2.98 2.67
N LYS A 43 -0.47 -4.02 2.47
CA LYS A 43 -1.73 -3.92 1.73
C LYS A 43 -2.58 -5.17 1.98
N GLY A 44 -3.86 -5.05 1.65
CA GLY A 44 -4.74 -6.20 1.69
C GLY A 44 -6.13 -5.87 1.17
N HIS A 45 -6.99 -6.87 1.19
CA HIS A 45 -8.34 -6.75 0.66
C HIS A 45 -9.23 -5.88 1.53
N MET A 46 -10.05 -5.07 0.88
CA MET A 46 -11.06 -4.27 1.55
C MET A 46 -12.19 -5.18 2.05
N ARG A 47 -12.76 -4.82 3.18
CA ARG A 47 -13.95 -5.47 3.72
C ARG A 47 -15.18 -4.66 3.37
N LYS A 48 -16.33 -5.33 3.34
CA LYS A 48 -17.60 -4.67 3.07
C LYS A 48 -17.82 -3.52 4.06
N GLY A 49 -18.13 -2.34 3.52
CA GLY A 49 -18.38 -1.16 4.32
C GLY A 49 -17.15 -0.33 4.65
N GLU A 50 -15.95 -0.83 4.35
CA GLU A 50 -14.73 -0.05 4.56
C GLU A 50 -14.47 0.91 3.41
N THR A 51 -13.97 2.09 3.76
CA THR A 51 -13.36 2.97 2.75
C THR A 51 -11.95 2.44 2.44
N PRO A 52 -11.36 2.82 1.29
CA PRO A 52 -9.96 2.47 1.02
C PRO A 52 -9.01 2.92 2.12
N ARG A 53 -9.23 4.09 2.70
CA ARG A 53 -8.38 4.61 3.78
C ARG A 53 -8.50 3.76 5.05
N GLU A 54 -9.71 3.36 5.40
CA GLU A 54 -9.93 2.49 6.55
C GLU A 54 -9.26 1.12 6.36
N ALA A 55 -9.42 0.55 5.17
CA ALA A 55 -8.80 -0.72 4.83
C ALA A 55 -7.28 -0.62 4.89
N MET A 56 -6.70 0.47 4.38
CA MET A 56 -5.26 0.70 4.41
C MET A 56 -4.74 0.70 5.84
N HIS A 57 -5.38 1.45 6.73
CA HIS A 57 -4.96 1.50 8.14
C HIS A 57 -5.10 0.15 8.83
N ARG A 58 -6.19 -0.55 8.58
CA ARG A 58 -6.42 -1.88 9.18
C ARG A 58 -5.35 -2.88 8.72
N GLU A 59 -5.11 -2.96 7.41
CA GLU A 59 -4.12 -3.88 6.87
C GLU A 59 -2.70 -3.55 7.35
N LEU A 60 -2.36 -2.27 7.40
CA LEU A 60 -1.07 -1.83 7.93
C LEU A 60 -0.90 -2.29 9.38
N LYS A 61 -1.93 -2.11 10.20
CA LYS A 61 -1.90 -2.52 11.60
C LYS A 61 -1.80 -4.03 11.74
N GLU A 62 -2.57 -4.78 10.97
CA GLU A 62 -2.56 -6.24 11.01
C GLU A 62 -1.19 -6.80 10.59
N GLU A 63 -0.61 -6.27 9.53
CA GLU A 63 0.62 -6.82 8.95
C GLU A 63 1.90 -6.32 9.62
N THR A 64 1.90 -5.13 10.20
CA THR A 64 3.12 -4.51 10.72
C THR A 64 3.03 -3.97 12.13
N GLN A 65 1.85 -3.90 12.73
CA GLN A 65 1.59 -3.25 14.03
C GLN A 65 1.88 -1.75 14.02
N ILE A 66 2.06 -1.15 12.84
CA ILE A 66 2.32 0.28 12.72
C ILE A 66 1.02 1.06 12.74
N THR A 67 0.98 2.11 13.53
CA THR A 67 -0.07 3.13 13.51
C THR A 67 0.61 4.45 13.14
N LEU A 68 0.15 5.05 12.04
CA LEU A 68 0.76 6.30 11.56
C LEU A 68 0.30 7.48 12.41
N PRO A 69 1.22 8.39 12.78
CA PRO A 69 0.86 9.55 13.60
C PRO A 69 -0.02 10.58 12.88
N THR A 70 0.05 10.62 11.54
CA THR A 70 -0.79 11.50 10.72
C THR A 70 -1.31 10.69 9.54
N GLU A 71 -2.30 11.25 8.82
CA GLU A 71 -2.90 10.55 7.69
C GLU A 71 -2.00 10.56 6.46
N PRO A 72 -1.84 9.41 5.80
CA PRO A 72 -1.13 9.38 4.52
C PRO A 72 -1.96 10.05 3.42
N ASN A 73 -1.27 10.49 2.37
CA ASN A 73 -1.91 11.07 1.21
C ASN A 73 -2.40 9.98 0.27
N PHE A 74 -3.58 10.17 -0.31
CA PHE A 74 -4.02 9.30 -1.39
C PHE A 74 -3.16 9.57 -2.62
N LEU A 75 -2.56 8.54 -3.19
CA LEU A 75 -1.66 8.68 -4.32
C LEU A 75 -2.37 8.45 -5.64
N TYR A 76 -2.91 7.24 -5.83
CA TYR A 76 -3.66 6.90 -7.04
C TYR A 76 -4.40 5.58 -6.88
N LYS A 77 -5.28 5.32 -7.84
CA LYS A 77 -6.07 4.10 -7.94
C LYS A 77 -5.64 3.37 -9.20
N ILE A 78 -5.30 2.10 -9.07
CA ILE A 78 -4.88 1.26 -10.19
C ILE A 78 -5.99 0.29 -10.51
N GLU A 79 -6.36 0.17 -11.79
CA GLU A 79 -7.26 -0.86 -12.25
C GLU A 79 -6.44 -2.10 -12.59
N ARG A 80 -6.79 -3.23 -12.00
CA ARG A 80 -6.10 -4.49 -12.24
C ARG A 80 -6.73 -5.22 -13.42
N PRO A 81 -5.92 -5.92 -14.25
CA PRO A 81 -6.47 -6.65 -15.41
C PRO A 81 -7.52 -7.69 -15.00
N ILE A 82 -8.44 -7.98 -15.92
CA ILE A 82 -9.52 -8.95 -15.69
C ILE A 82 -8.95 -10.32 -15.30
N GLU A 83 -7.87 -10.75 -15.93
CA GLU A 83 -7.23 -12.03 -15.61
C GLU A 83 -6.63 -12.06 -14.20
N LYS A 84 -6.50 -10.90 -13.55
CA LYS A 84 -6.04 -10.80 -12.17
C LYS A 84 -7.15 -10.36 -11.21
N GLY A 85 -8.41 -10.48 -11.66
CA GLY A 85 -9.57 -10.20 -10.84
C GLY A 85 -10.40 -9.00 -11.26
N GLY A 86 -9.90 -8.12 -12.12
CA GLY A 86 -10.65 -6.96 -12.63
C GLY A 86 -11.06 -5.95 -11.57
N ASN A 87 -10.36 -5.91 -10.44
CA ASN A 87 -10.68 -5.01 -9.33
C ASN A 87 -9.68 -3.85 -9.28
N PHE A 88 -9.77 -3.04 -8.23
CA PHE A 88 -8.89 -1.88 -8.08
C PHE A 88 -7.89 -2.08 -6.95
N MET A 89 -6.81 -1.30 -7.01
CA MET A 89 -5.87 -1.16 -5.91
C MET A 89 -5.71 0.31 -5.59
N TYR A 90 -6.00 0.67 -4.35
CA TYR A 90 -5.85 2.04 -3.85
C TYR A 90 -4.48 2.15 -3.19
N VAL A 91 -3.72 3.16 -3.58
CA VAL A 91 -2.35 3.34 -3.07
C VAL A 91 -2.25 4.67 -2.35
N PHE A 92 -1.80 4.61 -1.11
CA PHE A 92 -1.53 5.78 -0.27
C PHE A 92 -0.03 5.93 -0.07
N HIS A 93 0.40 7.11 0.29
CA HIS A 93 1.81 7.42 0.50
C HIS A 93 2.01 8.18 1.81
N TYR A 94 2.97 7.73 2.59
CA TYR A 94 3.34 8.37 3.85
C TYR A 94 4.85 8.54 3.91
N GLU A 95 5.29 9.77 4.07
CA GLU A 95 6.72 10.06 4.24
C GLU A 95 7.00 10.20 5.73
N SER A 96 7.85 9.33 6.26
CA SER A 96 8.15 9.27 7.68
C SER A 96 9.51 9.89 7.99
N ASP A 97 9.56 10.70 9.05
CA ASP A 97 10.81 11.25 9.56
C ASP A 97 11.68 10.18 10.21
N LYS A 98 11.05 9.09 10.64
CA LYS A 98 11.72 7.99 11.32
C LYS A 98 11.63 6.73 10.50
N GLU A 99 12.62 5.85 10.64
CA GLU A 99 12.51 4.51 10.09
C GLU A 99 11.55 3.73 10.98
N LEU A 100 10.35 3.46 10.47
CA LEU A 100 9.35 2.68 11.18
C LEU A 100 9.71 1.21 11.08
N THR A 101 9.71 0.50 12.21
CA THR A 101 10.07 -0.92 12.24
C THR A 101 8.81 -1.76 12.41
N PRO A 102 8.47 -2.61 11.44
CA PRO A 102 7.30 -3.46 11.56
C PRO A 102 7.53 -4.62 12.52
N THR A 103 6.45 -5.04 13.17
CA THR A 103 6.36 -6.34 13.82
C THR A 103 5.53 -7.20 12.88
N LEU A 104 6.15 -8.18 12.23
CA LEU A 104 5.51 -8.94 11.16
C LEU A 104 4.45 -9.91 11.68
N ASP A 105 3.38 -10.07 10.90
CA ASP A 105 2.37 -11.08 11.14
C ASP A 105 2.87 -12.46 10.66
N HIS A 106 2.02 -13.49 10.77
CA HIS A 106 2.39 -14.85 10.39
C HIS A 106 2.52 -15.06 8.88
N GLU A 107 2.04 -14.13 8.06
CA GLU A 107 2.10 -14.24 6.59
C GLU A 107 3.42 -13.70 6.01
N HIS A 108 4.17 -12.95 6.80
CA HIS A 108 5.41 -12.30 6.35
C HIS A 108 6.60 -12.78 7.15
N THR A 109 7.73 -12.99 6.47
CA THR A 109 8.95 -13.56 7.08
C THR A 109 10.08 -12.55 7.20
N ASP A 110 10.03 -11.44 6.47
CA ASP A 110 11.11 -10.47 6.47
C ASP A 110 10.60 -9.12 5.97
N PHE A 111 11.39 -8.08 6.18
CA PHE A 111 11.11 -6.75 5.66
C PHE A 111 12.42 -6.01 5.40
N GLY A 112 12.34 -4.93 4.62
CA GLY A 112 13.48 -4.05 4.40
C GLY A 112 13.01 -2.73 3.81
N TYR A 113 13.88 -1.73 3.87
CA TYR A 113 13.69 -0.47 3.20
C TYR A 113 14.53 -0.47 1.93
N TYR A 114 13.88 -0.39 0.79
CA TYR A 114 14.50 -0.53 -0.53
C TYR A 114 14.54 0.81 -1.25
N LYS A 115 15.66 1.08 -1.92
CA LYS A 115 15.75 2.23 -2.82
C LYS A 115 14.78 2.04 -3.99
N LYS A 116 14.28 3.15 -4.53
CA LYS A 116 13.29 3.12 -5.61
C LYS A 116 13.79 2.40 -6.86
N ASP A 117 15.08 2.47 -7.15
CA ASP A 117 15.69 1.80 -8.30
C ASP A 117 16.09 0.34 -7.99
N GLU A 118 15.89 -0.11 -6.77
CA GLU A 118 16.22 -1.47 -6.33
C GLU A 118 14.99 -2.26 -5.89
N MET A 119 13.80 -1.79 -6.25
CA MET A 119 12.54 -2.43 -5.83
C MET A 119 12.38 -3.81 -6.45
N PRO A 120 11.85 -4.78 -5.69
CA PRO A 120 11.54 -6.10 -6.25
C PRO A 120 10.50 -6.00 -7.38
N GLU A 121 10.60 -6.90 -8.37
CA GLU A 121 9.69 -6.91 -9.52
C GLU A 121 8.23 -7.16 -9.13
N ASP A 122 8.00 -7.85 -8.02
CA ASP A 122 6.64 -8.11 -7.52
C ASP A 122 5.85 -6.83 -7.28
N ILE A 123 6.55 -5.71 -7.09
CA ILE A 123 5.92 -4.43 -6.78
C ILE A 123 5.75 -3.60 -8.06
N TYR A 124 5.38 -4.27 -9.15
CA TYR A 124 5.20 -3.64 -10.47
C TYR A 124 4.14 -2.55 -10.46
N TYR A 125 3.16 -2.64 -9.58
CA TYR A 125 2.07 -1.67 -9.49
C TYR A 125 2.54 -0.30 -9.01
N LEU A 126 3.77 -0.16 -8.52
CA LEU A 126 4.33 1.12 -8.13
C LEU A 126 5.23 1.74 -9.21
N ARG A 127 5.35 1.11 -10.38
CA ARG A 127 6.26 1.61 -11.44
C ARG A 127 6.02 3.07 -11.80
N LYS A 128 4.76 3.45 -11.92
CA LYS A 128 4.41 4.83 -12.28
C LYS A 128 4.87 5.81 -11.19
N PHE A 129 4.67 5.46 -9.94
CA PHE A 129 5.12 6.27 -8.81
C PHE A 129 6.64 6.36 -8.78
N LEU A 130 7.32 5.23 -8.97
CA LEU A 130 8.78 5.18 -8.95
C LEU A 130 9.39 6.04 -10.06
N LYS A 131 8.84 5.98 -11.27
CA LYS A 131 9.28 6.82 -12.38
C LYS A 131 9.09 8.29 -12.06
N TRP A 132 7.92 8.65 -11.55
CA TRP A 132 7.60 10.03 -11.23
C TRP A 132 8.56 10.59 -10.17
N LYS A 133 8.94 9.79 -9.20
CA LYS A 133 9.86 10.23 -8.14
C LYS A 133 11.31 10.31 -8.60
N ASN A 134 11.68 9.60 -9.63
CA ASN A 134 13.04 9.57 -10.17
C ASN A 134 13.28 10.57 -11.30
N THR A 135 12.26 11.30 -11.71
CA THR A 135 12.39 12.42 -12.66
C THR A 135 12.46 13.77 -11.95
#